data_409df3b10258814af38d95f95fa243f0
#
_entry.id   409df3b10258814af38d95f95fa243f0
#
_cell.length_a   1.000
_cell.length_b   1.000
_cell.length_c   1.000
_cell.angle_alpha   90.00
_cell.angle_beta   90.00
_cell.angle_gamma   90.00
#
_symmetry.space_group_name_H-M   'P 1'
#
loop_
_entity.id
_entity.type
_entity.pdbx_description
1 polymer ?
#
loop_
_entity_poly.entity_id
_entity_poly.type
_entity_poly.pdbx_seq_one_letter_code
_entity_poly.pdbx_strand_id
1 'polypeptide(L)' 'MDSDQLSKLRHDLSNPLSALLAETQLLLLNESRIDAETLSSLREIEALAIRMRAMLRAL' A
#
# COMPACT_ATOMS: atom_id res chain seq x y z
N MET A 1 5.69 20.07 13.18
CA MET A 1 5.40 20.12 11.74
C MET A 1 4.16 20.98 11.53
N ASP A 2 4.22 21.99 10.69
CA ASP A 2 3.05 22.82 10.41
C ASP A 2 2.08 22.08 9.45
N SER A 3 0.90 22.67 9.23
CA SER A 3 -0.14 21.99 8.44
C SER A 3 0.23 21.87 6.97
N ASP A 4 1.01 22.80 6.40
CA ASP A 4 1.45 22.71 5.01
C ASP A 4 2.49 21.61 4.84
N GLN A 5 3.44 21.50 5.77
CA GLN A 5 4.44 20.43 5.77
C GLN A 5 3.79 19.07 5.93
N LEU A 6 2.80 18.96 6.81
CA LEU A 6 2.08 17.72 7.06
C LEU A 6 1.28 17.30 5.83
N SER A 7 0.60 18.25 5.20
CA SER A 7 -0.18 18.01 3.98
C SER A 7 0.73 17.55 2.84
N LYS A 8 1.88 18.18 2.67
CA LYS A 8 2.86 17.80 1.65
C LYS A 8 3.40 16.40 1.90
N LEU A 9 3.76 16.08 3.16
CA LEU A 9 4.27 14.77 3.52
C LEU A 9 3.24 13.69 3.23
N ARG A 10 1.98 13.92 3.60
CA ARG A 10 0.90 12.97 3.35
C ARG A 10 0.74 12.72 1.84
N HIS A 11 0.75 13.78 1.04
CA HIS A 11 0.64 13.66 -0.41
C HIS A 11 1.84 12.90 -1.01
N ASP A 12 3.05 13.27 -0.58
CA ASP A 12 4.29 12.68 -1.12
C ASP A 12 4.42 11.20 -0.77
N LEU A 13 3.90 10.78 0.39
CA LEU A 13 3.89 9.36 0.79
C LEU A 13 2.74 8.59 0.15
N SER A 14 1.59 9.24 -0.04
CA SER A 14 0.41 8.58 -0.63
C SER A 14 0.64 8.14 -2.06
N ASN A 15 1.40 8.90 -2.83
CA ASN A 15 1.66 8.58 -4.24
C ASN A 15 2.42 7.25 -4.41
N PRO A 16 3.61 7.07 -3.82
CA PRO A 16 4.32 5.78 -3.96
C PRO A 16 3.58 4.64 -3.27
N LEU A 17 2.86 4.92 -2.19
CA LEU A 17 2.08 3.90 -1.50
C LEU A 17 0.94 3.39 -2.38
N SER A 18 0.24 4.27 -3.10
CA SER A 18 -0.80 3.88 -4.05
C SER A 18 -0.24 3.03 -5.18
N ALA A 19 0.96 3.37 -5.67
CA ALA A 19 1.63 2.59 -6.71
C ALA A 19 2.01 1.20 -6.18
N LEU A 20 2.54 1.12 -4.97
CA LEU A 20 2.89 -0.16 -4.34
C LEU A 20 1.66 -1.05 -4.19
N LEU A 21 0.56 -0.48 -3.71
CA LEU A 21 -0.68 -1.23 -3.55
C LEU A 21 -1.21 -1.72 -4.90
N ALA A 22 -1.18 -0.86 -5.93
CA ALA A 22 -1.63 -1.23 -7.27
C ALA A 22 -0.80 -2.38 -7.85
N GLU A 23 0.53 -2.33 -7.71
CA GLU A 23 1.42 -3.40 -8.19
C GLU A 23 1.15 -4.71 -7.45
N THR A 24 0.93 -4.64 -6.14
CA THR A 24 0.61 -5.81 -5.33
C THR A 24 -0.70 -6.44 -5.78
N GLN A 25 -1.72 -5.62 -6.03
CA GLN A 25 -3.03 -6.10 -6.47
C GLN A 25 -2.99 -6.69 -7.88
N LEU A 26 -2.14 -6.16 -8.76
CA LEU A 26 -1.92 -6.75 -10.08
C LEU A 26 -1.37 -8.16 -9.98
N LEU A 27 -0.38 -8.39 -9.10
CA LEU A 27 0.15 -9.73 -8.87
C LEU A 27 -0.92 -10.67 -8.34
N LEU A 28 -1.77 -10.19 -7.44
CA LEU A 28 -2.83 -11.00 -6.85
C LEU A 28 -3.92 -11.41 -7.83
N LEU A 29 -4.03 -10.76 -8.99
CA LEU A 29 -4.99 -11.18 -10.01
C LEU A 29 -4.72 -12.58 -10.58
N ASN A 30 -3.49 -13.09 -10.42
CA ASN A 30 -3.07 -14.40 -10.92
C ASN A 30 -2.81 -15.38 -9.79
N GLU A 31 -3.69 -15.44 -8.80
CA GLU A 31 -3.52 -16.28 -7.60
C GLU A 31 -3.20 -17.74 -7.94
N SER A 32 -3.84 -18.29 -8.96
CA SER A 32 -3.65 -19.70 -9.36
C SER A 32 -2.23 -20.01 -9.84
N ARG A 33 -1.45 -18.99 -10.19
CA ARG A 33 -0.06 -19.13 -10.65
C ARG A 33 0.96 -18.82 -9.58
N ILE A 34 0.51 -18.48 -8.38
CA ILE A 34 1.36 -18.08 -7.28
C ILE A 34 1.36 -19.21 -6.24
N ASP A 35 2.55 -19.62 -5.79
CA ASP A 35 2.64 -20.61 -4.73
C ASP A 35 2.05 -20.07 -3.42
N ALA A 36 1.64 -20.96 -2.53
CA ALA A 36 0.91 -20.59 -1.32
C ALA A 36 1.70 -19.64 -0.41
N GLU A 37 3.00 -19.83 -0.29
CA GLU A 37 3.84 -18.99 0.56
C GLU A 37 3.94 -17.57 0.01
N THR A 38 4.19 -17.46 -1.30
CA THR A 38 4.26 -16.17 -1.96
C THR A 38 2.91 -15.44 -1.91
N LEU A 39 1.82 -16.17 -2.13
CA LEU A 39 0.47 -15.60 -2.06
C LEU A 39 0.19 -15.04 -0.68
N SER A 40 0.55 -15.78 0.38
CA SER A 40 0.37 -15.33 1.76
C SER A 40 1.15 -14.02 2.01
N SER A 41 2.38 -13.95 1.53
CA SER A 41 3.22 -12.74 1.68
C SER A 41 2.64 -11.54 0.92
N LEU A 42 2.15 -11.77 -0.30
CA LEU A 42 1.53 -10.69 -1.08
C LEU A 42 0.26 -10.16 -0.42
N ARG A 43 -0.55 -11.04 0.16
CA ARG A 43 -1.74 -10.61 0.91
C ARG A 43 -1.38 -9.81 2.15
N GLU A 44 -0.28 -10.16 2.80
CA GLU A 44 0.22 -9.41 3.95
C GLU A 44 0.71 -8.02 3.52
N ILE A 45 1.44 -7.94 2.40
CA ILE A 45 1.89 -6.66 1.85
C ILE A 45 0.69 -5.78 1.50
N GLU A 46 -0.33 -6.35 0.87
CA GLU A 46 -1.56 -5.63 0.55
C GLU A 46 -2.22 -5.07 1.81
N ALA A 47 -2.36 -5.90 2.84
CA ALA A 47 -2.98 -5.49 4.10
C ALA A 47 -2.20 -4.36 4.78
N LEU A 48 -0.87 -4.45 4.77
CA LEU A 48 0.00 -3.42 5.34
C LEU A 48 -0.09 -2.11 4.57
N ALA A 49 -0.14 -2.17 3.24
CA ALA A 49 -0.27 -0.98 2.41
C ALA A 49 -1.62 -0.28 2.64
N ILE A 50 -2.70 -1.05 2.75
CA ILE A 50 -4.03 -0.52 3.06
C ILE A 50 -4.03 0.16 4.43
N ARG A 51 -3.40 -0.46 5.41
CA ARG A 51 -3.28 0.08 6.77
C ARG A 51 -2.49 1.39 6.76
N MET A 52 -1.37 1.45 6.04
CA MET A 52 -0.58 2.67 5.91
C MET A 52 -1.38 3.79 5.25
N ARG A 53 -2.16 3.47 4.22
CA ARG A 53 -3.02 4.45 3.57
C ARG A 53 -4.04 5.03 4.54
N ALA A 54 -4.66 4.17 5.36
CA ALA A 54 -5.61 4.62 6.39
C ALA A 54 -4.93 5.54 7.42
N MET A 55 -3.70 5.19 7.82
CA MET A 55 -2.94 6.01 8.76
C MET A 55 -2.62 7.40 8.18
N LEU A 56 -2.23 7.45 6.91
CA LEU A 56 -1.94 8.73 6.26
C LEU A 56 -3.19 9.59 6.13
N ARG A 57 -4.35 8.99 5.87
CA ARG A 57 -5.62 9.73 5.79
C ARG A 57 -6.04 10.31 7.13
N ALA A 58 -5.61 9.70 8.23
CA ALA A 58 -5.93 10.16 9.58
C ALA A 58 -5.03 11.32 10.05
N LEU A 59 -3.99 11.64 9.32
CA LEU A 59 -3.15 12.79 9.64
C LEU A 59 -3.87 14.13 9.28
#